data_ae6781ca681bc4d88afbafffd530016c
#
_entry.id   ae6781ca681bc4d88afbafffd530016c
#
_cell.length_a   1.000
_cell.length_b   1.000
_cell.length_c   1.000
_cell.angle_alpha   90.00
_cell.angle_beta   90.00
_cell.angle_gamma   90.00
#
_symmetry.space_group_name_H-M   'P 1'
#
loop_
_entity.id
_entity.type
_entity.pdbx_description
1 polymer ?
#
loop_
_entity_poly.entity_id
_entity_poly.type
_entity_poly.pdbx_seq_one_letter_code
_entity_poly.pdbx_strand_id
1 'polypeptide(L)'
;MKKSFTLIELLISITLFMIIVVFLYKTLDQTKHSNKLFSNKQEILKEANHLHNIFLEDIAEASSITINYDKNKNAIVKIVTYNSYHNPFFNNVTYLIGDTKELIRIESEKAFNSFQLMGNDFYDYAFIDILLENIEYFDVKSSSENYNFLIKQKNNDRVLFNTFKLGVTVK
;
A
#
# COMPACT_ATOMS: atom_id res chain seq x y z
N MET A 1 58.90 -42.00 -11.42
CA MET A 1 57.77 -42.82 -11.89
C MET A 1 56.60 -41.91 -12.19
N LYS A 2 56.16 -41.73 -13.40
CA LYS A 2 54.94 -41.04 -13.80
C LYS A 2 53.77 -41.95 -13.49
N LYS A 3 52.95 -41.61 -12.48
CA LYS A 3 51.69 -42.31 -12.23
C LYS A 3 50.72 -41.97 -13.37
N SER A 4 50.38 -42.91 -14.21
CA SER A 4 49.31 -42.74 -15.19
C SER A 4 47.98 -42.93 -14.52
N PHE A 5 47.04 -42.03 -14.84
CA PHE A 5 45.65 -42.06 -14.36
C PHE A 5 44.95 -43.35 -14.83
N THR A 6 44.26 -44.01 -13.93
CA THR A 6 43.49 -45.19 -14.29
C THR A 6 42.14 -44.78 -14.87
N LEU A 7 41.60 -45.59 -15.81
CA LEU A 7 40.30 -45.36 -16.46
C LEU A 7 39.18 -45.26 -15.41
N ILE A 8 39.28 -45.96 -14.30
CA ILE A 8 38.31 -45.97 -13.23
C ILE A 8 38.34 -44.67 -12.43
N GLU A 9 39.52 -44.08 -12.18
CA GLU A 9 39.63 -42.76 -11.51
C GLU A 9 39.00 -41.63 -12.34
N LEU A 10 39.14 -41.70 -13.65
CA LEU A 10 38.52 -40.76 -14.57
C LEU A 10 36.99 -40.90 -14.52
N LEU A 11 36.46 -42.11 -14.53
CA LEU A 11 35.01 -42.37 -14.49
C LEU A 11 34.39 -41.91 -13.17
N ILE A 12 35.05 -42.16 -12.04
CA ILE A 12 34.59 -41.69 -10.73
C ILE A 12 34.60 -40.14 -10.68
N SER A 13 35.64 -39.51 -11.21
CA SER A 13 35.73 -38.03 -11.21
C SER A 13 34.63 -37.41 -12.05
N ILE A 14 34.31 -37.94 -13.22
CA ILE A 14 33.20 -37.46 -14.07
C ILE A 14 31.84 -37.64 -13.39
N THR A 15 31.59 -38.78 -12.76
CA THR A 15 30.32 -39.01 -12.06
C THR A 15 30.14 -38.09 -10.88
N LEU A 16 31.18 -37.88 -10.05
CA LEU A 16 31.15 -36.90 -8.95
C LEU A 16 30.93 -35.49 -9.46
N PHE A 17 31.61 -35.09 -10.53
CA PHE A 17 31.41 -33.79 -11.14
C PHE A 17 29.96 -33.58 -11.62
N MET A 18 29.36 -34.56 -12.28
CA MET A 18 27.97 -34.55 -12.74
C MET A 18 26.99 -34.37 -11.55
N ILE A 19 27.22 -35.08 -10.44
CA ILE A 19 26.38 -34.94 -9.23
C ILE A 19 26.46 -33.54 -8.69
N ILE A 20 27.65 -32.94 -8.60
CA ILE A 20 27.83 -31.57 -8.15
C ILE A 20 27.11 -30.56 -9.06
N VAL A 21 27.25 -30.73 -10.37
CA VAL A 21 26.58 -29.85 -11.35
C VAL A 21 25.07 -29.94 -11.21
N VAL A 22 24.47 -31.11 -11.08
CA VAL A 22 23.03 -31.30 -10.89
C VAL A 22 22.57 -30.63 -9.56
N PHE A 23 23.35 -30.81 -8.50
CA PHE A 23 23.05 -30.17 -7.22
C PHE A 23 23.09 -28.63 -7.31
N LEU A 24 24.10 -28.08 -7.98
CA LEU A 24 24.22 -26.63 -8.19
C LEU A 24 23.03 -26.07 -8.99
N TYR A 25 22.63 -26.75 -10.08
CA TYR A 25 21.46 -26.33 -10.84
C TYR A 25 20.18 -26.31 -10.00
N LYS A 26 19.97 -27.35 -9.19
CA LYS A 26 18.81 -27.44 -8.29
C LYS A 26 18.79 -26.31 -7.25
N THR A 27 19.95 -26.01 -6.68
CA THR A 27 20.10 -24.92 -5.71
C THR A 27 19.87 -23.55 -6.35
N LEU A 28 20.37 -23.32 -7.56
CA LEU A 28 20.15 -22.08 -8.31
C LEU A 28 18.67 -21.88 -8.65
N ASP A 29 17.98 -22.90 -9.08
CA ASP A 29 16.55 -22.83 -9.40
C ASP A 29 15.71 -22.50 -8.15
N GLN A 30 16.00 -23.18 -7.05
CA GLN A 30 15.36 -22.92 -5.76
C GLN A 30 15.61 -21.47 -5.27
N THR A 31 16.84 -20.99 -5.43
CA THR A 31 17.20 -19.60 -5.06
C THR A 31 16.48 -18.59 -5.92
N LYS A 32 16.38 -18.80 -7.23
CA LYS A 32 15.61 -17.93 -8.14
C LYS A 32 14.13 -17.87 -7.76
N HIS A 33 13.53 -19.02 -7.47
CA HIS A 33 12.13 -19.07 -7.04
C HIS A 33 11.91 -18.33 -5.72
N SER A 34 12.77 -18.56 -4.75
CA SER A 34 12.74 -17.89 -3.44
C SER A 34 12.89 -16.36 -3.58
N ASN A 35 13.85 -15.91 -4.39
CA ASN A 35 14.06 -14.48 -4.63
C ASN A 35 12.85 -13.81 -5.28
N LYS A 36 12.18 -14.49 -6.23
CA LYS A 36 10.96 -13.97 -6.86
C LYS A 36 9.83 -13.81 -5.84
N LEU A 37 9.64 -14.79 -4.95
CA LEU A 37 8.63 -14.70 -3.88
C LEU A 37 8.97 -13.57 -2.90
N PHE A 38 10.24 -13.40 -2.54
CA PHE A 38 10.69 -12.31 -1.68
C PHE A 38 10.46 -10.94 -2.32
N SER A 39 10.82 -10.78 -3.60
CA SER A 39 10.62 -9.53 -4.33
C SER A 39 9.15 -9.12 -4.38
N ASN A 40 8.25 -10.05 -4.73
CA ASN A 40 6.81 -9.79 -4.78
C ASN A 40 6.27 -9.40 -3.38
N LYS A 41 6.71 -10.10 -2.33
CA LYS A 41 6.27 -9.80 -0.97
C LYS A 41 6.79 -8.43 -0.48
N GLN A 42 8.01 -8.09 -0.85
CA GLN A 42 8.61 -6.79 -0.51
C GLN A 42 7.86 -5.63 -1.22
N GLU A 43 7.44 -5.82 -2.45
CA GLU A 43 6.65 -4.83 -3.20
C GLU A 43 5.30 -4.56 -2.51
N ILE A 44 4.56 -5.63 -2.19
CA ILE A 44 3.28 -5.53 -1.46
C ILE A 44 3.44 -4.81 -0.11
N LEU A 45 4.50 -5.15 0.64
CA LEU A 45 4.77 -4.50 1.93
C LEU A 45 5.15 -3.02 1.77
N LYS A 46 5.86 -2.68 0.70
CA LYS A 46 6.23 -1.30 0.40
C LYS A 46 5.01 -0.44 0.06
N GLU A 47 4.09 -0.96 -0.75
CA GLU A 47 2.82 -0.30 -1.06
C GLU A 47 1.96 -0.11 0.19
N ALA A 48 1.81 -1.17 1.01
CA ALA A 48 1.06 -1.09 2.25
C ALA A 48 1.66 -0.09 3.24
N ASN A 49 2.98 -0.05 3.39
CA ASN A 49 3.67 0.92 4.24
C ASN A 49 3.51 2.36 3.71
N HIS A 50 3.58 2.55 2.40
CA HIS A 50 3.37 3.86 1.81
C HIS A 50 1.95 4.39 2.10
N LEU A 51 0.96 3.55 1.88
CA LEU A 51 -0.44 3.89 2.19
C LEU A 51 -0.65 4.17 3.68
N HIS A 52 -0.04 3.36 4.57
CA HIS A 52 -0.09 3.58 6.01
C HIS A 52 0.50 4.94 6.40
N ASN A 53 1.62 5.31 5.81
CA ASN A 53 2.25 6.61 6.08
C ASN A 53 1.36 7.78 5.63
N ILE A 54 0.72 7.68 4.46
CA ILE A 54 -0.23 8.70 4.00
C ILE A 54 -1.37 8.88 5.02
N PHE A 55 -2.00 7.79 5.46
CA PHE A 55 -3.07 7.88 6.46
C PHE A 55 -2.57 8.43 7.79
N LEU A 56 -1.38 7.98 8.23
CA LEU A 56 -0.81 8.42 9.50
C LEU A 56 -0.52 9.93 9.50
N GLU A 57 0.09 10.43 8.44
CA GLU A 57 0.44 11.84 8.32
C GLU A 57 -0.79 12.73 8.25
N ASP A 58 -1.78 12.38 7.41
CA ASP A 58 -3.02 13.15 7.29
C ASP A 58 -3.84 13.16 8.58
N ILE A 59 -3.87 12.05 9.32
CA ILE A 59 -4.60 11.94 10.60
C ILE A 59 -3.84 12.60 11.74
N ALA A 60 -2.51 12.42 11.80
CA ALA A 60 -1.69 12.96 12.88
C ALA A 60 -1.79 14.49 12.99
N GLU A 61 -1.79 15.17 11.85
CA GLU A 61 -1.85 16.65 11.77
C GLU A 61 -3.28 17.18 11.58
N ALA A 62 -4.29 16.31 11.65
CA ALA A 62 -5.67 16.71 11.46
C ALA A 62 -6.18 17.65 12.55
N SER A 63 -6.74 18.78 12.17
CA SER A 63 -7.49 19.66 13.07
C SER A 63 -8.91 19.11 13.31
N SER A 64 -9.56 18.58 12.27
CA SER A 64 -10.87 17.95 12.36
C SER A 64 -10.97 16.73 11.42
N ILE A 65 -11.73 15.72 11.85
CA ILE A 65 -12.00 14.51 11.08
C ILE A 65 -13.49 14.21 11.18
N THR A 66 -14.12 14.01 10.02
CA THR A 66 -15.54 13.64 9.92
C THR A 66 -15.66 12.37 9.07
N ILE A 67 -16.35 11.37 9.61
CA ILE A 67 -16.59 10.10 8.93
C ILE A 67 -18.07 10.03 8.55
N ASN A 68 -18.34 9.91 7.26
CA ASN A 68 -19.66 9.71 6.69
C ASN A 68 -19.67 8.38 5.92
N TYR A 69 -20.84 7.94 5.47
CA TYR A 69 -20.95 6.71 4.69
C TYR A 69 -21.73 6.97 3.39
N ASP A 70 -21.31 6.32 2.33
CA ASP A 70 -22.01 6.30 1.05
C ASP A 70 -23.23 5.34 1.09
N LYS A 71 -23.96 5.25 -0.02
CA LYS A 71 -25.11 4.33 -0.18
C LYS A 71 -24.71 2.85 -0.07
N ASN A 72 -23.46 2.52 -0.35
CA ASN A 72 -22.88 1.18 -0.31
C ASN A 72 -22.25 0.86 1.05
N LYS A 73 -22.38 1.76 2.04
CA LYS A 73 -21.80 1.67 3.39
C LYS A 73 -20.25 1.74 3.38
N ASN A 74 -19.65 2.31 2.36
CA ASN A 74 -18.23 2.64 2.40
C ASN A 74 -18.02 3.99 3.09
N ALA A 75 -16.93 4.10 3.83
CA ALA A 75 -16.59 5.33 4.53
C ALA A 75 -16.21 6.45 3.54
N ILE A 76 -16.66 7.66 3.84
CA ILE A 76 -16.18 8.91 3.27
C ILE A 76 -15.55 9.67 4.42
N VAL A 77 -14.23 9.78 4.42
CA VAL A 77 -13.46 10.43 5.47
C VAL A 77 -13.05 11.81 5.00
N LYS A 78 -13.50 12.84 5.71
CA LYS A 78 -13.14 14.23 5.44
C LYS A 78 -12.27 14.74 6.58
N ILE A 79 -11.12 15.25 6.22
CA ILE A 79 -10.07 15.69 7.13
C ILE A 79 -9.75 17.13 6.80
N VAL A 80 -9.62 17.95 7.82
CA VAL A 80 -8.96 19.25 7.71
C VAL A 80 -7.59 19.09 8.37
N THR A 81 -6.54 19.16 7.58
CA THR A 81 -5.17 18.92 8.02
C THR A 81 -4.23 20.02 7.53
N TYR A 82 -3.10 20.16 8.19
CA TYR A 82 -2.00 21.01 7.71
C TYR A 82 -1.01 20.24 6.85
N ASN A 83 -1.11 18.92 6.81
CA ASN A 83 -0.33 18.08 5.91
C ASN A 83 -0.91 18.11 4.49
N SER A 84 -0.08 18.49 3.53
CA SER A 84 -0.45 18.64 2.13
C SER A 84 0.67 18.09 1.25
N TYR A 85 0.32 17.24 0.28
CA TYR A 85 1.28 16.67 -0.66
C TYR A 85 1.50 17.53 -1.90
N HIS A 86 0.45 18.22 -2.35
CA HIS A 86 0.47 18.94 -3.63
C HIS A 86 0.55 20.45 -3.44
N ASN A 87 -0.29 21.00 -2.55
CA ASN A 87 -0.36 22.44 -2.37
C ASN A 87 -0.57 22.81 -0.89
N PRO A 88 0.35 23.59 -0.28
CA PRO A 88 0.26 23.99 1.13
C PRO A 88 -1.02 24.74 1.53
N PHE A 89 -1.78 25.24 0.56
CA PHE A 89 -3.05 25.92 0.80
C PHE A 89 -4.27 25.00 0.75
N PHE A 90 -4.08 23.71 0.37
CA PHE A 90 -5.16 22.75 0.25
C PHE A 90 -5.30 21.93 1.53
N ASN A 91 -6.04 22.48 2.47
CA ASN A 91 -6.17 21.93 3.82
C ASN A 91 -7.27 20.85 3.93
N ASN A 92 -8.08 20.65 2.90
CA ASN A 92 -9.16 19.67 2.93
C ASN A 92 -8.73 18.40 2.20
N VAL A 93 -8.65 17.31 2.93
CA VAL A 93 -8.36 15.98 2.40
C VAL A 93 -9.61 15.11 2.53
N THR A 94 -9.98 14.42 1.47
CA THR A 94 -11.13 13.51 1.48
C THR A 94 -10.73 12.15 0.91
N TYR A 95 -11.02 11.10 1.68
CA TYR A 95 -10.88 9.71 1.23
C TYR A 95 -12.24 9.13 0.92
N LEU A 96 -12.39 8.50 -0.23
CA LEU A 96 -13.61 7.80 -0.62
C LEU A 96 -13.33 6.75 -1.71
N ILE A 97 -14.30 5.88 -1.96
CA ILE A 97 -14.26 4.98 -3.12
C ILE A 97 -14.91 5.69 -4.31
N GLY A 98 -14.17 5.80 -5.42
CA GLY A 98 -14.68 6.29 -6.70
C GLY A 98 -15.63 5.29 -7.40
N ASP A 99 -16.28 5.74 -8.45
CA ASP A 99 -17.23 4.92 -9.23
C ASP A 99 -16.56 3.70 -9.90
N THR A 100 -15.27 3.80 -10.21
CA THR A 100 -14.43 2.74 -10.78
C THR A 100 -13.85 1.77 -9.74
N LYS A 101 -14.29 1.88 -8.46
CA LYS A 101 -13.81 1.09 -7.32
C LYS A 101 -12.34 1.34 -6.95
N GLU A 102 -11.92 2.54 -7.04
CA GLU A 102 -10.62 3.03 -6.60
C GLU A 102 -10.74 3.74 -5.26
N LEU A 103 -9.80 3.51 -4.35
CA LEU A 103 -9.64 4.35 -3.18
C LEU A 103 -8.90 5.61 -3.62
N ILE A 104 -9.58 6.73 -3.53
CA ILE A 104 -9.05 8.02 -3.92
C ILE A 104 -8.86 8.94 -2.72
N ARG A 105 -7.80 9.75 -2.79
CA ARG A 105 -7.52 10.86 -1.90
C ARG A 105 -7.69 12.15 -2.70
N ILE A 106 -8.56 13.02 -2.26
CA ILE A 106 -8.80 14.33 -2.85
C ILE A 106 -8.23 15.37 -1.90
N GLU A 107 -7.27 16.15 -2.38
CA GLU A 107 -6.70 17.30 -1.67
C GLU A 107 -7.21 18.58 -2.34
N SER A 108 -7.82 19.49 -1.59
CA SER A 108 -8.50 20.64 -2.16
C SER A 108 -8.52 21.86 -1.23
N GLU A 109 -8.67 23.05 -1.83
CA GLU A 109 -8.88 24.29 -1.09
C GLU A 109 -10.24 24.29 -0.37
N LYS A 110 -11.29 23.80 -1.04
CA LYS A 110 -12.66 23.74 -0.52
C LYS A 110 -13.05 22.33 -0.15
N ALA A 111 -13.83 22.19 0.92
CA ALA A 111 -14.33 20.88 1.34
C ALA A 111 -15.11 20.17 0.24
N PHE A 112 -14.72 18.93 -0.06
CA PHE A 112 -15.40 18.07 -1.01
C PHE A 112 -16.80 17.67 -0.49
N ASN A 113 -17.84 17.85 -1.30
CA ASN A 113 -19.19 17.44 -0.92
C ASN A 113 -19.65 16.18 -1.66
N SER A 114 -19.70 16.24 -2.99
CA SER A 114 -19.97 15.08 -3.84
C SER A 114 -19.58 15.40 -5.28
N PHE A 115 -19.26 14.41 -6.09
CA PHE A 115 -18.94 14.59 -7.50
C PHE A 115 -20.09 15.24 -8.32
N GLN A 116 -21.35 15.02 -7.93
CA GLN A 116 -22.51 15.58 -8.62
C GLN A 116 -22.78 17.05 -8.32
N LEU A 117 -22.30 17.56 -7.19
CA LEU A 117 -22.51 18.94 -6.73
C LEU A 117 -21.33 19.86 -7.04
N MET A 118 -20.22 19.30 -7.48
CA MET A 118 -19.00 20.05 -7.79
C MET A 118 -19.02 20.47 -9.26
N GLY A 119 -18.96 21.78 -9.50
CA GLY A 119 -18.75 22.32 -10.84
C GLY A 119 -17.32 22.05 -11.35
N ASN A 120 -17.08 22.30 -12.63
CA ASN A 120 -15.75 22.12 -13.24
C ASN A 120 -14.69 22.95 -12.51
N ASP A 121 -15.03 24.08 -11.95
CA ASP A 121 -14.12 24.95 -11.20
C ASP A 121 -13.52 24.28 -9.94
N PHE A 122 -14.15 23.23 -9.41
CA PHE A 122 -13.59 22.49 -8.26
C PHE A 122 -12.30 21.74 -8.63
N TYR A 123 -12.29 21.15 -9.82
CA TYR A 123 -11.16 20.36 -10.29
C TYR A 123 -9.92 21.22 -10.57
N ASP A 124 -10.09 22.50 -10.83
CA ASP A 124 -8.98 23.44 -11.00
C ASP A 124 -8.27 23.74 -9.67
N TYR A 125 -8.95 23.45 -8.54
CA TYR A 125 -8.46 23.68 -7.16
C TYR A 125 -8.48 22.40 -6.34
N ALA A 126 -8.25 21.27 -6.97
CA ALA A 126 -8.17 19.96 -6.31
C ALA A 126 -7.16 19.04 -7.00
N PHE A 127 -6.45 18.27 -6.21
CA PHE A 127 -5.65 17.11 -6.69
C PHE A 127 -6.34 15.83 -6.30
N ILE A 128 -6.35 14.86 -7.20
CA ILE A 128 -6.97 13.55 -7.01
C ILE A 128 -5.90 12.48 -7.20
N ASP A 129 -5.59 11.77 -6.13
CA ASP A 129 -4.65 10.67 -6.10
C ASP A 129 -5.39 9.34 -6.02
N ILE A 130 -5.09 8.42 -6.92
CA ILE A 130 -5.55 7.04 -6.85
C ILE A 130 -4.56 6.29 -5.95
N LEU A 131 -5.02 5.87 -4.78
CA LEU A 131 -4.19 5.17 -3.80
C LEU A 131 -4.19 3.66 -4.02
N LEU A 132 -5.35 3.09 -4.31
CA LEU A 132 -5.54 1.66 -4.54
C LEU A 132 -6.65 1.43 -5.57
N GLU A 133 -6.52 0.37 -6.33
CA GLU A 133 -7.53 -0.08 -7.30
C GLU A 133 -8.29 -1.32 -6.79
N ASN A 134 -9.43 -1.60 -7.43
CA ASN A 134 -10.26 -2.80 -7.18
C ASN A 134 -10.72 -2.96 -5.74
N ILE A 135 -11.17 -1.87 -5.11
CA ILE A 135 -11.66 -1.86 -3.74
C ILE A 135 -13.08 -2.41 -3.67
N GLU A 136 -13.29 -3.40 -2.81
CA GLU A 136 -14.60 -3.95 -2.49
C GLU A 136 -15.24 -3.26 -1.30
N TYR A 137 -14.43 -2.84 -0.33
CA TYR A 137 -14.90 -2.27 0.92
C TYR A 137 -13.85 -1.36 1.56
N PHE A 138 -14.32 -0.22 2.06
CA PHE A 138 -13.53 0.74 2.81
C PHE A 138 -14.32 1.20 4.02
N ASP A 139 -13.77 1.02 5.22
CA ASP A 139 -14.39 1.46 6.46
C ASP A 139 -13.36 2.14 7.36
N VAL A 140 -13.83 3.08 8.16
CA VAL A 140 -12.99 3.77 9.14
C VAL A 140 -13.74 3.86 10.46
N LYS A 141 -13.12 3.33 11.50
CA LYS A 141 -13.65 3.40 12.86
C LYS A 141 -12.77 4.28 13.72
N SER A 142 -13.39 5.20 14.42
CA SER A 142 -12.71 6.06 15.40
C SER A 142 -12.96 5.56 16.82
N SER A 143 -11.95 5.61 17.67
CA SER A 143 -12.06 5.35 19.09
C SER A 143 -11.11 6.31 19.81
N SER A 144 -11.68 7.34 20.46
CA SER A 144 -10.93 8.43 21.05
C SER A 144 -10.05 9.13 20.02
N GLU A 145 -8.73 9.00 20.11
CA GLU A 145 -7.74 9.60 19.22
C GLU A 145 -7.24 8.63 18.14
N ASN A 146 -7.68 7.36 18.17
CA ASN A 146 -7.26 6.33 17.23
C ASN A 146 -8.27 6.19 16.08
N TYR A 147 -7.75 5.99 14.88
CA TYR A 147 -8.51 5.76 13.66
C TYR A 147 -8.02 4.48 12.98
N ASN A 148 -8.94 3.55 12.80
CA ASN A 148 -8.66 2.25 12.19
C ASN A 148 -9.25 2.21 10.78
N PHE A 149 -8.40 2.19 9.78
CA PHE A 149 -8.77 2.08 8.37
C PHE A 149 -8.81 0.61 7.98
N LEU A 150 -9.95 0.12 7.57
CA LEU A 150 -10.16 -1.24 7.07
C LEU A 150 -10.39 -1.20 5.56
N ILE A 151 -9.51 -1.83 4.81
CA ILE A 151 -9.55 -1.88 3.36
C ILE A 151 -9.63 -3.34 2.90
N LYS A 152 -10.54 -3.62 1.97
CA LYS A 152 -10.64 -4.90 1.28
C LYS A 152 -10.55 -4.68 -0.22
N GLN A 153 -9.48 -5.18 -0.82
CA GLN A 153 -9.34 -5.27 -2.27
C GLN A 153 -9.88 -6.61 -2.77
N LYS A 154 -10.29 -6.62 -4.03
CA LYS A 154 -10.67 -7.86 -4.71
C LYS A 154 -9.49 -8.83 -4.76
N ASN A 155 -9.74 -10.07 -4.38
CA ASN A 155 -8.75 -11.17 -4.35
C ASN A 155 -7.58 -11.01 -3.34
N ASN A 156 -7.59 -9.98 -2.50
CA ASN A 156 -6.58 -9.79 -1.45
C ASN A 156 -7.21 -9.98 -0.06
N ASP A 157 -6.39 -10.19 0.94
CA ASP A 157 -6.84 -10.18 2.32
C ASP A 157 -7.24 -8.77 2.77
N ARG A 158 -8.01 -8.69 3.86
CA ARG A 158 -8.33 -7.41 4.49
C ARG A 158 -7.09 -6.83 5.13
N VAL A 159 -6.84 -5.55 4.89
CA VAL A 159 -5.74 -4.82 5.51
C VAL A 159 -6.31 -3.82 6.51
N LEU A 160 -5.72 -3.78 7.70
CA LEU A 160 -6.07 -2.87 8.77
C LEU A 160 -4.88 -1.95 9.04
N PHE A 161 -5.12 -0.65 8.95
CA PHE A 161 -4.16 0.38 9.33
C PHE A 161 -4.65 1.09 10.58
N ASN A 162 -3.80 1.15 11.59
CA ASN A 162 -4.08 1.91 12.81
C ASN A 162 -3.30 3.21 12.79
N THR A 163 -4.00 4.32 12.94
CA THR A 163 -3.44 5.67 12.96
C THR A 163 -3.95 6.41 14.19
N PHE A 164 -3.28 7.48 14.57
CA PHE A 164 -3.67 8.26 15.73
C PHE A 164 -3.50 9.77 15.45
N LYS A 165 -4.42 10.53 16.01
CA LYS A 165 -4.34 11.98 15.99
C LYS A 165 -3.36 12.46 17.07
N LEU A 166 -2.43 13.34 16.70
CA LEU A 166 -1.58 14.02 17.66
C LEU A 166 -2.43 15.07 18.36
N GLY A 167 -2.79 14.81 19.61
CA GLY A 167 -3.60 15.74 20.40
C GLY A 167 -2.85 17.04 20.63
N VAL A 168 -3.28 18.11 19.97
CA VAL A 168 -2.98 19.46 20.46
C VAL A 168 -3.92 19.71 21.63
N THR A 169 -3.51 19.35 22.84
CA THR A 169 -4.12 19.89 24.05
C THR A 169 -3.78 21.38 24.11
N VAL A 170 -4.58 22.19 23.43
CA VAL A 170 -4.64 23.62 23.74
C VAL A 170 -5.31 23.70 25.10
N LYS A 171 -4.50 23.92 26.15
CA LYS A 171 -4.97 24.37 27.45
C LYS A 171 -5.39 25.82 27.37
#